data_d8842c0e143a5c719ab7ec0de4536abd
#
_entry.id   d8842c0e143a5c719ab7ec0de4536abd
#
_cell.length_a   1.000
_cell.length_b   1.000
_cell.length_c   1.000
_cell.angle_alpha   90.00
_cell.angle_beta   90.00
_cell.angle_gamma   90.00
#
_symmetry.space_group_name_H-M   'P 1'
#
loop_
_entity.id
_entity.type
_entity.pdbx_description
1 polymer ?
#
loop_
_entity_poly.entity_id
_entity_poly.type
_entity_poly.pdbx_seq_one_letter_code
_entity_poly.pdbx_strand_id
1 'polypeptide(L)'
;MKQLLFLLLLFTTLAASPQNINQDSAWFRDNYYKIEQYISMRDGVKLFTSIYVPRDSTEKHPILMERTPYNCAPYGANEYRDFWSGYKRYFLHEGYIMVIQDVRGRWMSEGQFVDVRPFIKDKKPGNTDESTDAYDAIDWLVKNISGNNGKVGVFGTSYPGFYAGMAAASGHPALKAVSPQAPVTDWFEGDDFHHNGAFFYMDAFDFYVAGGFGRPHPVPVSTESPMPDVYTSKDNYKFYLQQGPDKNLLKLAGDSIAFFSELYKHPNKDAWWKERNARVAQYNIKPAILVVGGIFDAEDCFGAWNFYKAIRKQSPETNAKLVMGPWYHEEWS
;
A
#
# COMPACT_ATOMS: atom_id res chain seq x y z
N MET A 1 60.53 -28.12 -10.48
CA MET A 1 59.84 -28.01 -9.20
C MET A 1 58.81 -26.88 -9.31
N LYS A 2 57.55 -27.23 -9.49
CA LYS A 2 56.45 -26.26 -9.59
C LYS A 2 55.85 -26.10 -8.19
N GLN A 3 55.95 -24.92 -7.61
CA GLN A 3 55.30 -24.61 -6.35
C GLN A 3 53.82 -24.32 -6.61
N LEU A 4 52.92 -25.10 -6.01
CA LEU A 4 51.49 -24.93 -5.99
C LEU A 4 51.18 -23.97 -4.84
N LEU A 5 50.70 -22.76 -5.15
CA LEU A 5 50.21 -21.81 -4.17
C LEU A 5 48.76 -22.16 -3.90
N PHE A 6 48.45 -22.67 -2.70
CA PHE A 6 47.07 -22.88 -2.22
C PHE A 6 46.53 -21.54 -1.66
N LEU A 7 45.60 -20.94 -2.38
CA LEU A 7 44.85 -19.78 -1.88
C LEU A 7 43.72 -20.29 -0.97
N LEU A 8 43.88 -20.13 0.35
CA LEU A 8 42.83 -20.40 1.33
C LEU A 8 41.84 -19.23 1.31
N LEU A 9 40.71 -19.39 0.63
CA LEU A 9 39.58 -18.48 0.76
C LEU A 9 38.89 -18.74 2.11
N LEU A 10 39.13 -17.85 3.08
CA LEU A 10 38.34 -17.79 4.29
C LEU A 10 36.93 -17.27 3.93
N PHE A 11 35.99 -18.16 3.81
CA PHE A 11 34.57 -17.81 3.87
C PHE A 11 34.25 -17.48 5.33
N THR A 12 34.26 -16.18 5.70
CA THR A 12 33.58 -15.73 6.88
C THR A 12 32.07 -15.80 6.59
N THR A 13 31.46 -16.89 7.02
CA THR A 13 30.02 -16.97 7.15
C THR A 13 29.63 -15.92 8.20
N LEU A 14 29.14 -14.79 7.75
CA LEU A 14 28.33 -13.92 8.60
C LEU A 14 27.13 -14.77 9.03
N ALA A 15 27.23 -15.36 10.22
CA ALA A 15 26.08 -15.97 10.86
C ALA A 15 25.07 -14.85 11.10
N ALA A 16 24.07 -14.74 10.25
CA ALA A 16 22.90 -13.98 10.57
C ALA A 16 22.31 -14.57 11.84
N SER A 17 22.46 -13.90 12.96
CA SER A 17 21.85 -14.31 14.22
C SER A 17 20.35 -14.44 13.96
N PRO A 18 19.72 -15.56 14.35
CA PRO A 18 18.28 -15.70 14.22
C PRO A 18 17.63 -14.51 14.95
N GLN A 19 16.81 -13.80 14.23
CA GLN A 19 16.11 -12.62 14.73
C GLN A 19 15.22 -13.04 15.91
N ASN A 20 15.46 -12.47 17.09
CA ASN A 20 14.64 -12.77 18.26
C ASN A 20 13.40 -11.87 18.24
N ILE A 21 12.40 -12.24 17.44
CA ILE A 21 11.14 -11.51 17.22
C ILE A 21 10.49 -11.09 18.55
N ASN A 22 10.58 -11.90 19.58
CA ASN A 22 10.04 -11.58 20.91
C ASN A 22 10.78 -10.41 21.57
N GLN A 23 12.10 -10.29 21.37
CA GLN A 23 12.86 -9.16 21.92
C GLN A 23 12.56 -7.88 21.20
N ASP A 24 12.43 -7.88 19.88
CA ASP A 24 12.09 -6.70 19.08
C ASP A 24 10.66 -6.20 19.39
N SER A 25 9.70 -7.11 19.54
CA SER A 25 8.35 -6.77 19.97
C SER A 25 8.29 -6.13 21.36
N ALA A 26 9.02 -6.70 22.33
CA ALA A 26 9.11 -6.14 23.68
C ALA A 26 9.77 -4.77 23.66
N TRP A 27 10.91 -4.66 22.95
CA TRP A 27 11.61 -3.38 22.79
C TRP A 27 10.69 -2.30 22.21
N PHE A 28 9.90 -2.62 21.19
CA PHE A 28 8.98 -1.66 20.58
C PHE A 28 7.92 -1.15 21.56
N ARG A 29 7.32 -2.05 22.36
CA ARG A 29 6.35 -1.68 23.40
C ARG A 29 6.96 -0.81 24.51
N ASP A 30 8.21 -1.07 24.86
CA ASP A 30 8.92 -0.33 25.91
C ASP A 30 9.34 1.07 25.43
N ASN A 31 9.69 1.22 24.15
CA ASN A 31 10.24 2.47 23.60
C ASN A 31 9.23 3.34 22.86
N TYR A 32 8.02 2.84 22.61
CA TYR A 32 6.96 3.56 21.90
C TYR A 32 5.67 3.57 22.69
N TYR A 33 4.81 4.54 22.40
CA TYR A 33 3.41 4.51 22.80
C TYR A 33 2.51 4.71 21.59
N LYS A 34 1.31 4.15 21.66
CA LYS A 34 0.32 4.19 20.59
C LYS A 34 -0.74 5.24 20.85
N ILE A 35 -1.10 5.99 19.82
CA ILE A 35 -2.27 6.87 19.75
C ILE A 35 -3.20 6.34 18.64
N GLU A 36 -4.48 6.27 18.91
CA GLU A 36 -5.51 6.03 17.92
C GLU A 36 -6.34 7.30 17.76
N GLN A 37 -6.48 7.77 16.53
CA GLN A 37 -7.08 9.07 16.24
C GLN A 37 -7.94 9.04 14.99
N TYR A 38 -9.11 9.65 15.06
CA TYR A 38 -9.89 10.03 13.89
C TYR A 38 -9.43 11.38 13.39
N ILE A 39 -8.79 11.42 12.22
CA ILE A 39 -8.33 12.66 11.57
C ILE A 39 -9.42 13.14 10.61
N SER A 40 -9.91 14.36 10.82
CA SER A 40 -10.92 14.95 9.94
C SER A 40 -10.29 15.46 8.65
N MET A 41 -10.82 15.00 7.53
CA MET A 41 -10.49 15.50 6.20
C MET A 41 -11.25 16.81 5.91
N ARG A 42 -10.89 17.52 4.86
CA ARG A 42 -11.45 18.83 4.46
C ARG A 42 -12.96 18.84 4.24
N ASP A 43 -13.55 17.69 3.95
CA ASP A 43 -15.00 17.49 3.76
C ASP A 43 -15.71 17.01 5.03
N GLY A 44 -14.99 16.90 6.15
CA GLY A 44 -15.52 16.47 7.44
C GLY A 44 -15.51 14.96 7.67
N VAL A 45 -15.22 14.15 6.66
CA VAL A 45 -15.06 12.70 6.80
C VAL A 45 -13.84 12.41 7.67
N LYS A 46 -13.95 11.45 8.57
CA LYS A 46 -12.89 11.11 9.53
C LYS A 46 -12.21 9.80 9.15
N LEU A 47 -10.88 9.84 9.05
CA LEU A 47 -10.06 8.67 8.77
C LEU A 47 -9.34 8.18 10.03
N PHE A 48 -9.52 6.90 10.32
CA PHE A 48 -8.91 6.26 11.49
C PHE A 48 -7.43 6.03 11.26
N THR A 49 -6.63 6.44 12.24
CA THR A 49 -5.18 6.46 12.15
C THR A 49 -4.56 5.93 13.44
N SER A 50 -3.72 4.90 13.32
CA SER A 50 -2.87 4.42 14.40
C SER A 50 -1.48 5.04 14.29
N ILE A 51 -1.00 5.65 15.38
CA ILE A 51 0.22 6.43 15.43
C ILE A 51 1.08 5.88 16.56
N TYR A 52 2.31 5.49 16.27
CA TYR A 52 3.27 4.96 17.23
C TYR A 52 4.40 5.97 17.37
N VAL A 53 4.52 6.56 18.55
CA VAL A 53 5.42 7.68 18.84
C VAL A 53 6.54 7.20 19.75
N PRO A 54 7.82 7.48 19.45
CA PRO A 54 8.92 7.19 20.34
C PRO A 54 8.71 7.87 21.72
N ARG A 55 9.07 7.17 22.80
CA ARG A 55 9.09 7.75 24.15
C ARG A 55 10.27 8.67 24.38
N ASP A 56 11.29 8.56 23.55
CA ASP A 56 12.41 9.50 23.58
C ASP A 56 11.93 10.89 23.19
N SER A 57 12.16 11.83 24.10
CA SER A 57 11.83 13.25 23.92
C SER A 57 13.07 14.14 23.80
N THR A 58 14.26 13.54 23.73
CA THR A 58 15.52 14.29 23.65
C THR A 58 15.76 14.89 22.26
N GLU A 59 15.14 14.31 21.25
CA GLU A 59 15.19 14.79 19.86
C GLU A 59 13.81 14.82 19.22
N LYS A 60 13.74 15.35 17.98
CA LYS A 60 12.53 15.37 17.17
C LYS A 60 12.62 14.33 16.05
N HIS A 61 11.55 13.60 15.86
CA HIS A 61 11.46 12.42 15.03
C HIS A 61 10.77 12.68 13.68
N PRO A 62 11.24 12.09 12.58
CA PRO A 62 10.50 12.11 11.32
C PRO A 62 9.30 11.17 11.39
N ILE A 63 8.28 11.45 10.56
CA ILE A 63 7.10 10.60 10.41
C ILE A 63 7.27 9.70 9.19
N LEU A 64 6.95 8.40 9.34
CA LEU A 64 6.83 7.46 8.25
C LEU A 64 5.41 6.91 8.22
N MET A 65 4.67 7.19 7.13
CA MET A 65 3.24 6.92 7.01
C MET A 65 2.94 5.90 5.92
N GLU A 66 2.04 4.98 6.22
CA GLU A 66 1.39 4.08 5.26
C GLU A 66 -0.12 4.34 5.27
N ARG A 67 -0.75 4.40 4.10
CA ARG A 67 -2.21 4.42 3.93
C ARG A 67 -2.64 3.11 3.30
N THR A 68 -3.65 2.44 3.87
CA THR A 68 -3.99 1.08 3.49
C THR A 68 -5.50 0.83 3.41
N PRO A 69 -5.97 0.04 2.43
CA PRO A 69 -7.35 -0.43 2.40
C PRO A 69 -7.54 -1.73 3.17
N TYR A 70 -6.43 -2.33 3.67
CA TYR A 70 -6.44 -3.66 4.29
C TYR A 70 -6.74 -3.67 5.78
N ASN A 71 -6.38 -2.71 6.52
CA ASN A 71 -6.64 -2.27 7.90
C ASN A 71 -5.38 -1.77 8.61
N CYS A 72 -5.56 -0.93 9.62
CA CYS A 72 -4.50 -0.52 10.53
C CYS A 72 -4.54 -1.25 11.89
N ALA A 73 -5.21 -2.40 11.91
CA ALA A 73 -5.22 -3.27 13.09
C ALA A 73 -3.79 -3.69 13.54
N PRO A 74 -3.61 -4.12 14.80
CA PRO A 74 -4.66 -4.33 15.81
C PRO A 74 -5.15 -3.00 16.41
N TYR A 75 -6.45 -2.94 16.73
CA TYR A 75 -7.09 -1.78 17.36
C TYR A 75 -6.98 -1.87 18.88
N GLY A 76 -6.87 -0.72 19.53
CA GLY A 76 -6.70 -0.59 20.97
C GLY A 76 -5.32 -0.03 21.35
N ALA A 77 -5.29 0.84 22.36
CA ALA A 77 -4.08 1.60 22.75
C ALA A 77 -2.90 0.72 23.18
N ASN A 78 -3.18 -0.51 23.64
CA ASN A 78 -2.16 -1.46 24.10
C ASN A 78 -1.82 -2.53 23.06
N GLU A 79 -2.46 -2.48 21.89
CA GLU A 79 -2.25 -3.44 20.82
C GLU A 79 -1.33 -2.84 19.75
N TYR A 80 -0.21 -3.53 19.45
CA TYR A 80 0.84 -3.01 18.59
C TYR A 80 0.94 -3.83 17.30
N ARG A 81 0.95 -3.11 16.16
CA ARG A 81 1.18 -3.72 14.84
C ARG A 81 2.62 -4.19 14.71
N ASP A 82 2.81 -5.28 14.00
CA ASP A 82 4.14 -5.78 13.68
C ASP A 82 4.87 -4.84 12.72
N PHE A 83 5.70 -3.96 13.30
CA PHE A 83 6.70 -3.17 12.58
C PHE A 83 8.12 -3.66 12.89
N TRP A 84 8.26 -4.67 13.75
CA TRP A 84 9.55 -5.22 14.16
C TRP A 84 10.05 -6.35 13.25
N SER A 85 9.22 -6.88 12.35
CA SER A 85 9.64 -7.78 11.28
C SER A 85 10.00 -7.01 10.01
N GLY A 86 10.74 -7.66 9.12
CA GLY A 86 11.14 -7.09 7.85
C GLY A 86 11.98 -5.81 7.98
N TYR A 87 11.96 -4.98 6.95
CA TYR A 87 12.77 -3.76 6.90
C TYR A 87 12.23 -2.61 7.77
N LYS A 88 10.95 -2.66 8.17
CA LYS A 88 10.30 -1.61 8.97
C LYS A 88 10.97 -1.43 10.34
N ARG A 89 11.58 -2.49 10.89
CA ARG A 89 12.34 -2.45 12.14
C ARG A 89 13.49 -1.42 12.15
N TYR A 90 14.12 -1.21 11.00
CA TYR A 90 15.21 -0.23 10.91
C TYR A 90 14.71 1.18 11.18
N PHE A 91 13.52 1.52 10.70
CA PHE A 91 12.90 2.82 10.98
C PHE A 91 12.47 2.96 12.44
N LEU A 92 12.03 1.86 13.08
CA LEU A 92 11.75 1.88 14.51
C LEU A 92 13.01 2.21 15.33
N HIS A 93 14.12 1.52 15.05
CA HIS A 93 15.39 1.74 15.77
C HIS A 93 16.00 3.12 15.50
N GLU A 94 15.71 3.72 14.36
CA GLU A 94 16.08 5.10 14.01
C GLU A 94 15.07 6.15 14.57
N GLY A 95 14.15 5.73 15.41
CA GLY A 95 13.23 6.62 16.11
C GLY A 95 12.14 7.26 15.23
N TYR A 96 11.74 6.66 14.13
CA TYR A 96 10.65 7.20 13.32
C TYR A 96 9.30 7.08 14.04
N ILE A 97 8.47 8.12 13.94
CA ILE A 97 7.05 8.03 14.28
C ILE A 97 6.38 7.21 13.17
N MET A 98 5.89 6.01 13.52
CA MET A 98 5.23 5.13 12.55
C MET A 98 3.73 5.41 12.52
N VAL A 99 3.19 5.62 11.33
CA VAL A 99 1.77 5.95 11.13
C VAL A 99 1.16 5.00 10.12
N ILE A 100 0.01 4.43 10.46
CA ILE A 100 -0.80 3.67 9.52
C ILE A 100 -2.25 4.16 9.58
N GLN A 101 -2.86 4.39 8.40
CA GLN A 101 -4.19 4.95 8.28
C GLN A 101 -5.09 4.07 7.41
N ASP A 102 -6.26 3.72 7.94
CA ASP A 102 -7.35 3.17 7.14
C ASP A 102 -7.81 4.22 6.12
N VAL A 103 -7.83 3.86 4.84
CA VAL A 103 -8.31 4.77 3.80
C VAL A 103 -9.81 4.97 3.87
N ARG A 104 -10.30 6.02 3.26
CA ARG A 104 -11.70 6.43 3.21
C ARG A 104 -12.63 5.26 2.87
N GLY A 105 -13.64 5.05 3.73
CA GLY A 105 -14.66 4.01 3.57
C GLY A 105 -14.18 2.58 3.81
N ARG A 106 -13.00 2.42 4.42
CA ARG A 106 -12.49 1.09 4.83
C ARG A 106 -12.35 1.01 6.35
N TRP A 107 -12.68 -0.17 6.89
CA TRP A 107 -12.52 -0.54 8.30
C TRP A 107 -13.08 0.50 9.27
N MET A 108 -12.21 1.14 10.05
CA MET A 108 -12.64 2.14 11.04
C MET A 108 -12.83 3.54 10.44
N SER A 109 -12.45 3.78 9.19
CA SER A 109 -12.61 5.07 8.53
C SER A 109 -14.01 5.29 7.99
N GLU A 110 -14.47 6.53 8.09
CA GLU A 110 -15.74 6.98 7.55
C GLU A 110 -15.67 7.22 6.03
N GLY A 111 -16.83 7.49 5.42
CA GLY A 111 -16.97 7.85 4.01
C GLY A 111 -17.22 6.65 3.11
N GLN A 112 -17.09 6.87 1.80
CA GLN A 112 -17.31 5.83 0.78
C GLN A 112 -15.99 5.39 0.17
N PHE A 113 -15.75 4.08 0.19
CA PHE A 113 -14.64 3.47 -0.52
C PHE A 113 -14.88 3.50 -2.03
N VAL A 114 -13.86 3.87 -2.78
CA VAL A 114 -13.83 3.80 -4.25
C VAL A 114 -12.50 3.19 -4.66
N ASP A 115 -12.58 2.05 -5.34
CA ASP A 115 -11.37 1.36 -5.83
C ASP A 115 -10.59 2.25 -6.79
N VAL A 116 -9.25 2.32 -6.56
CA VAL A 116 -8.33 3.17 -7.32
C VAL A 116 -8.96 4.51 -7.70
N ARG A 117 -9.44 5.22 -6.68
CA ARG A 117 -10.20 6.47 -6.83
C ARG A 117 -9.55 7.40 -7.85
N PRO A 118 -10.30 7.89 -8.86
CA PRO A 118 -9.80 8.81 -9.86
C PRO A 118 -9.15 10.06 -9.27
N PHE A 119 -8.01 10.43 -9.83
CA PHE A 119 -7.35 11.68 -9.47
C PHE A 119 -8.07 12.88 -10.10
N ILE A 120 -8.33 13.89 -9.30
CA ILE A 120 -8.93 15.15 -9.77
C ILE A 120 -7.82 16.15 -10.05
N LYS A 121 -7.58 16.45 -11.34
CA LYS A 121 -6.51 17.36 -11.74
C LYS A 121 -6.80 18.80 -11.33
N ASP A 122 -7.97 19.30 -11.68
CA ASP A 122 -8.36 20.69 -11.47
C ASP A 122 -9.32 20.77 -10.27
N LYS A 123 -8.74 20.57 -9.07
CA LYS A 123 -9.48 20.53 -7.81
C LYS A 123 -10.14 21.87 -7.48
N LYS A 124 -11.43 21.82 -7.22
CA LYS A 124 -12.22 22.93 -6.65
C LYS A 124 -12.31 22.77 -5.13
N PRO A 125 -12.62 23.84 -4.37
CA PRO A 125 -12.93 23.73 -2.96
C PRO A 125 -13.98 22.64 -2.71
N GLY A 126 -13.72 21.74 -1.75
CA GLY A 126 -14.59 20.61 -1.43
C GLY A 126 -14.37 19.33 -2.27
N ASN A 127 -13.58 19.38 -3.35
CA ASN A 127 -13.22 18.14 -4.04
C ASN A 127 -12.26 17.30 -3.19
N THR A 128 -12.51 16.00 -3.14
CA THR A 128 -11.71 15.03 -2.39
C THR A 128 -11.28 13.86 -3.28
N ASP A 129 -10.03 13.51 -3.17
CA ASP A 129 -9.42 12.30 -3.71
C ASP A 129 -8.31 11.81 -2.78
N GLU A 130 -7.60 10.75 -3.14
CA GLU A 130 -6.58 10.17 -2.26
C GLU A 130 -5.40 11.12 -2.03
N SER A 131 -5.11 12.03 -2.95
CA SER A 131 -4.05 13.03 -2.74
C SER A 131 -4.46 14.11 -1.75
N THR A 132 -5.73 14.48 -1.72
CA THR A 132 -6.26 15.45 -0.73
C THR A 132 -6.36 14.85 0.65
N ASP A 133 -6.78 13.58 0.76
CA ASP A 133 -6.81 12.88 2.04
C ASP A 133 -5.40 12.72 2.62
N ALA A 134 -4.42 12.40 1.77
CA ALA A 134 -3.02 12.36 2.18
C ALA A 134 -2.51 13.73 2.65
N TYR A 135 -2.88 14.81 1.94
CA TYR A 135 -2.53 16.17 2.34
C TYR A 135 -3.06 16.50 3.73
N ASP A 136 -4.36 16.29 3.95
CA ASP A 136 -5.04 16.64 5.19
C ASP A 136 -4.52 15.80 6.37
N ALA A 137 -4.25 14.52 6.15
CA ALA A 137 -3.66 13.64 7.16
C ALA A 137 -2.24 14.10 7.55
N ILE A 138 -1.39 14.41 6.58
CA ILE A 138 -0.03 14.91 6.82
C ILE A 138 -0.07 16.25 7.55
N ASP A 139 -0.94 17.17 7.14
CA ASP A 139 -1.10 18.48 7.77
C ASP A 139 -1.49 18.34 9.25
N TRP A 140 -2.45 17.46 9.52
CA TRP A 140 -2.86 17.18 10.89
C TRP A 140 -1.73 16.57 11.73
N LEU A 141 -1.02 15.58 11.18
CA LEU A 141 0.07 14.88 11.89
C LEU A 141 1.18 15.83 12.31
N VAL A 142 1.66 16.68 11.40
CA VAL A 142 2.76 17.61 11.71
C VAL A 142 2.36 18.71 12.69
N LYS A 143 1.07 19.06 12.75
CA LYS A 143 0.54 20.08 13.66
C LYS A 143 0.22 19.53 15.06
N ASN A 144 -0.17 18.26 15.17
CA ASN A 144 -0.77 17.74 16.40
C ASN A 144 0.07 16.67 17.11
N ILE A 145 0.96 15.98 16.42
CA ILE A 145 1.83 14.98 17.09
C ILE A 145 3.06 15.68 17.65
N SER A 146 3.19 15.69 18.98
CA SER A 146 4.37 16.24 19.64
C SER A 146 5.62 15.43 19.31
N GLY A 147 6.79 16.07 19.34
CA GLY A 147 8.06 15.40 19.06
C GLY A 147 8.36 15.17 17.57
N ASN A 148 7.47 15.49 16.64
CA ASN A 148 7.79 15.41 15.20
C ASN A 148 8.72 16.56 14.76
N ASN A 149 9.54 16.31 13.72
CA ASN A 149 10.48 17.28 13.15
C ASN A 149 9.95 17.99 11.88
N GLY A 150 8.65 17.86 11.58
CA GLY A 150 8.02 18.44 10.40
C GLY A 150 8.36 17.77 9.05
N LYS A 151 9.00 16.60 9.06
CA LYS A 151 9.34 15.85 7.86
C LYS A 151 8.54 14.54 7.82
N VAL A 152 7.92 14.27 6.68
CA VAL A 152 7.09 13.07 6.47
C VAL A 152 7.63 12.29 5.28
N GLY A 153 7.72 10.97 5.44
CA GLY A 153 7.86 10.01 4.38
C GLY A 153 6.55 9.23 4.24
N VAL A 154 6.19 8.85 3.01
CA VAL A 154 5.05 7.94 2.76
C VAL A 154 5.54 6.75 1.95
N PHE A 155 5.11 5.56 2.30
CA PHE A 155 5.45 4.34 1.59
C PHE A 155 4.24 3.42 1.51
N GLY A 156 4.34 2.38 0.72
CA GLY A 156 3.35 1.31 0.63
C GLY A 156 3.63 0.40 -0.53
N THR A 157 3.22 -0.86 -0.41
CA THR A 157 3.42 -1.90 -1.41
C THR A 157 2.06 -2.31 -1.99
N SER A 158 1.99 -2.60 -3.30
CA SER A 158 0.76 -3.04 -3.95
C SER A 158 -0.30 -1.93 -3.94
N TYR A 159 -1.51 -2.20 -3.47
CA TYR A 159 -2.55 -1.18 -3.30
C TYR A 159 -2.09 -0.01 -2.38
N PRO A 160 -1.43 -0.23 -1.22
CA PRO A 160 -0.76 0.85 -0.48
C PRO A 160 0.28 1.61 -1.30
N GLY A 161 0.90 0.99 -2.31
CA GLY A 161 1.77 1.65 -3.29
C GLY A 161 1.04 2.67 -4.17
N PHE A 162 -0.20 2.37 -4.58
CA PHE A 162 -1.11 3.35 -5.20
C PHE A 162 -1.33 4.57 -4.29
N TYR A 163 -1.68 4.34 -3.01
CA TYR A 163 -1.90 5.44 -2.07
C TYR A 163 -0.63 6.25 -1.82
N ALA A 164 0.54 5.61 -1.78
CA ALA A 164 1.82 6.31 -1.71
C ALA A 164 2.03 7.20 -2.95
N GLY A 165 1.76 6.68 -4.14
CA GLY A 165 1.81 7.44 -5.39
C GLY A 165 0.86 8.65 -5.41
N MET A 166 -0.34 8.49 -4.88
CA MET A 166 -1.31 9.59 -4.75
C MET A 166 -0.87 10.60 -3.70
N ALA A 167 -0.23 10.16 -2.61
CA ALA A 167 0.36 11.06 -1.61
C ALA A 167 1.47 11.94 -2.23
N ALA A 168 2.29 11.40 -3.15
CA ALA A 168 3.30 12.18 -3.87
C ALA A 168 2.68 13.38 -4.60
N ALA A 169 1.47 13.21 -5.16
CA ALA A 169 0.72 14.25 -5.86
C ALA A 169 0.00 15.23 -4.92
N SER A 170 0.06 15.04 -3.61
CA SER A 170 -0.61 15.92 -2.64
C SER A 170 -0.04 17.34 -2.60
N GLY A 171 1.25 17.50 -2.90
CA GLY A 171 1.95 18.78 -2.85
C GLY A 171 2.21 19.31 -1.43
N HIS A 172 2.02 18.51 -0.38
CA HIS A 172 2.22 18.94 1.01
C HIS A 172 3.69 19.28 1.29
N PRO A 173 4.03 20.44 1.87
CA PRO A 173 5.41 20.89 2.04
C PRO A 173 6.23 20.03 3.03
N ALA A 174 5.57 19.38 3.99
CA ALA A 174 6.22 18.48 4.93
C ALA A 174 6.59 17.11 4.31
N LEU A 175 5.96 16.73 3.18
CA LEU A 175 6.25 15.47 2.49
C LEU A 175 7.61 15.55 1.80
N LYS A 176 8.60 14.78 2.26
CA LYS A 176 9.99 14.83 1.79
C LYS A 176 10.39 13.65 0.92
N ALA A 177 9.83 12.48 1.19
CA ALA A 177 10.14 11.27 0.46
C ALA A 177 8.89 10.40 0.28
N VAL A 178 8.80 9.71 -0.84
CA VAL A 178 7.73 8.74 -1.09
C VAL A 178 8.31 7.49 -1.74
N SER A 179 7.90 6.32 -1.25
CA SER A 179 8.29 5.03 -1.82
C SER A 179 7.07 4.22 -2.24
N PRO A 180 6.57 4.41 -3.48
CA PRO A 180 5.61 3.51 -4.09
C PRO A 180 6.34 2.20 -4.46
N GLN A 181 5.92 1.10 -3.86
CA GLN A 181 6.53 -0.21 -4.06
C GLN A 181 5.50 -1.11 -4.75
N ALA A 182 5.89 -1.78 -5.84
CA ALA A 182 4.94 -2.50 -6.70
C ALA A 182 3.58 -1.78 -6.77
N PRO A 183 3.54 -0.50 -7.18
CA PRO A 183 2.32 0.28 -7.08
C PRO A 183 1.32 -0.14 -8.15
N VAL A 184 0.08 -0.36 -7.75
CA VAL A 184 -1.05 -0.40 -8.68
C VAL A 184 -1.14 0.93 -9.42
N THR A 185 -1.14 0.92 -10.76
CA THR A 185 -1.19 2.13 -11.58
C THR A 185 -2.25 2.12 -12.66
N ASP A 186 -2.46 0.99 -13.33
CA ASP A 186 -3.44 0.85 -14.39
C ASP A 186 -3.88 -0.63 -14.51
N TRP A 187 -4.98 -0.96 -13.88
CA TRP A 187 -5.55 -2.31 -13.85
C TRP A 187 -6.08 -2.81 -15.21
N PHE A 188 -6.04 -1.98 -16.23
CA PHE A 188 -6.42 -2.40 -17.58
C PHE A 188 -5.21 -2.67 -18.48
N GLU A 189 -4.09 -2.01 -18.29
CA GLU A 189 -2.95 -2.16 -19.18
C GLU A 189 -1.98 -3.27 -18.78
N GLY A 190 -1.76 -3.48 -17.48
CA GLY A 190 -0.74 -4.42 -17.11
C GLY A 190 -0.55 -4.67 -15.62
N ASP A 191 -1.34 -4.03 -14.77
CA ASP A 191 -1.38 -4.34 -13.35
C ASP A 191 -2.59 -5.26 -13.06
N ASP A 192 -2.45 -6.18 -12.13
CA ASP A 192 -3.43 -7.13 -11.59
C ASP A 192 -4.39 -7.74 -12.62
N PHE A 193 -5.45 -7.00 -13.02
CA PHE A 193 -6.65 -7.61 -13.58
C PHE A 193 -6.69 -7.69 -15.10
N HIS A 194 -5.84 -6.95 -15.81
CA HIS A 194 -5.74 -7.10 -17.28
C HIS A 194 -4.29 -6.97 -17.72
N HIS A 195 -3.88 -7.87 -18.61
CA HIS A 195 -2.57 -7.81 -19.26
C HIS A 195 -2.78 -7.74 -20.78
N ASN A 196 -2.38 -6.61 -21.38
CA ASN A 196 -2.59 -6.36 -22.81
C ASN A 196 -4.05 -6.55 -23.28
N GLY A 197 -5.02 -6.23 -22.43
CA GLY A 197 -6.45 -6.38 -22.69
C GLY A 197 -7.04 -7.76 -22.37
N ALA A 198 -6.22 -8.74 -21.98
CA ALA A 198 -6.72 -10.02 -21.48
C ALA A 198 -7.12 -9.89 -20.02
N PHE A 199 -8.36 -10.22 -19.69
CA PHE A 199 -8.88 -10.17 -18.33
C PHE A 199 -8.40 -11.38 -17.52
N PHE A 200 -7.67 -11.12 -16.43
CA PHE A 200 -7.21 -12.09 -15.45
C PHE A 200 -8.32 -12.33 -14.42
N TYR A 201 -9.38 -12.96 -14.86
CA TYR A 201 -10.59 -13.14 -14.05
C TYR A 201 -10.36 -13.98 -12.79
N MET A 202 -9.35 -14.85 -12.77
CA MET A 202 -9.01 -15.65 -11.58
C MET A 202 -8.45 -14.76 -10.48
N ASP A 203 -7.50 -13.89 -10.79
CA ASP A 203 -6.91 -12.96 -9.81
C ASP A 203 -7.97 -12.00 -9.28
N ALA A 204 -8.79 -11.42 -10.17
CA ALA A 204 -9.89 -10.56 -9.76
C ALA A 204 -10.91 -11.30 -8.87
N PHE A 205 -11.21 -12.56 -9.17
CA PHE A 205 -12.12 -13.37 -8.36
C PHE A 205 -11.52 -13.71 -7.00
N ASP A 206 -10.25 -14.10 -6.96
CA ASP A 206 -9.56 -14.40 -5.71
C ASP A 206 -9.51 -13.17 -4.82
N PHE A 207 -9.11 -12.03 -5.36
CA PHE A 207 -8.99 -10.81 -4.59
C PHE A 207 -10.33 -10.29 -4.05
N TYR A 208 -11.34 -10.18 -4.91
CA TYR A 208 -12.63 -9.58 -4.51
C TYR A 208 -13.58 -10.58 -3.87
N VAL A 209 -13.68 -11.78 -4.39
CA VAL A 209 -14.74 -12.72 -4.00
C VAL A 209 -14.26 -13.72 -2.96
N ALA A 210 -13.21 -14.47 -3.26
CA ALA A 210 -12.67 -15.45 -2.31
C ALA A 210 -11.93 -14.78 -1.16
N GLY A 211 -11.07 -13.79 -1.43
CA GLY A 211 -10.39 -12.97 -0.44
C GLY A 211 -11.28 -11.93 0.26
N GLY A 212 -12.45 -11.65 -0.32
CA GLY A 212 -13.47 -10.76 0.25
C GLY A 212 -13.11 -9.30 0.30
N PHE A 213 -12.12 -8.88 -0.44
CA PHE A 213 -11.81 -7.47 -0.57
C PHE A 213 -13.03 -6.71 -1.09
N GLY A 214 -13.29 -5.55 -0.91
CA GLY A 214 -14.47 -4.83 -1.43
C GLY A 214 -15.81 -5.16 -0.76
N ARG A 215 -15.94 -6.24 0.00
CA ARG A 215 -17.11 -6.47 0.82
C ARG A 215 -17.15 -5.48 1.98
N PRO A 216 -18.34 -5.01 2.38
CA PRO A 216 -18.46 -4.25 3.62
C PRO A 216 -17.93 -5.07 4.80
N HIS A 217 -17.05 -4.49 5.58
CA HIS A 217 -16.55 -5.12 6.79
C HIS A 217 -17.23 -4.52 8.00
N PRO A 218 -17.69 -5.37 8.98
CA PRO A 218 -18.09 -4.84 10.26
C PRO A 218 -16.87 -4.26 10.98
N VAL A 219 -17.06 -3.19 11.70
CA VAL A 219 -16.04 -2.59 12.58
C VAL A 219 -16.39 -2.89 14.04
N PRO A 220 -15.40 -3.22 14.88
CA PRO A 220 -13.97 -3.45 14.60
C PRO A 220 -13.74 -4.75 13.79
N VAL A 221 -12.50 -4.92 13.28
CA VAL A 221 -12.10 -6.17 12.61
C VAL A 221 -12.32 -7.34 13.55
N SER A 222 -13.17 -8.27 13.16
CA SER A 222 -13.31 -9.56 13.85
C SER A 222 -12.15 -10.47 13.46
N THR A 223 -11.63 -11.23 14.40
CA THR A 223 -10.64 -12.28 14.14
C THR A 223 -11.25 -13.48 13.42
N GLU A 224 -12.57 -13.58 13.43
CA GLU A 224 -13.31 -14.56 12.66
C GLU A 224 -13.66 -13.94 11.32
N SER A 225 -13.03 -14.42 10.26
CA SER A 225 -13.43 -14.06 8.90
C SER A 225 -14.69 -14.84 8.55
N PRO A 226 -15.86 -14.19 8.39
CA PRO A 226 -17.08 -14.87 7.99
C PRO A 226 -17.12 -15.18 6.49
N MET A 227 -15.93 -15.24 5.83
CA MET A 227 -15.85 -15.48 4.41
C MET A 227 -16.27 -16.90 4.10
N PRO A 228 -17.38 -17.12 3.39
CA PRO A 228 -17.74 -18.44 2.95
C PRO A 228 -16.63 -18.96 2.03
N ASP A 229 -16.22 -20.21 2.22
CA ASP A 229 -15.38 -20.89 1.23
C ASP A 229 -16.19 -21.00 -0.06
N VAL A 230 -15.83 -20.18 -1.03
CA VAL A 230 -16.49 -20.16 -2.35
C VAL A 230 -15.98 -21.26 -3.27
N TYR A 231 -14.86 -21.88 -2.90
CA TYR A 231 -14.27 -22.94 -3.68
C TYR A 231 -14.91 -24.30 -3.38
N THR A 232 -15.57 -24.87 -4.39
CA THR A 232 -16.16 -26.21 -4.30
C THR A 232 -15.14 -27.33 -4.58
N SER A 233 -13.90 -26.98 -4.92
CA SER A 233 -12.80 -27.89 -5.23
C SER A 233 -11.47 -27.29 -4.77
N LYS A 234 -10.57 -28.12 -4.24
CA LYS A 234 -9.16 -27.73 -3.98
C LYS A 234 -8.33 -27.62 -5.26
N ASP A 235 -8.84 -28.07 -6.38
CA ASP A 235 -8.25 -27.95 -7.70
C ASP A 235 -8.88 -26.75 -8.40
N ASN A 236 -8.17 -25.65 -8.47
CA ASN A 236 -8.63 -24.40 -9.05
C ASN A 236 -9.04 -24.58 -10.52
N TYR A 237 -8.30 -25.37 -11.30
CA TYR A 237 -8.65 -25.64 -12.70
C TYR A 237 -10.03 -26.27 -12.80
N LYS A 238 -10.34 -27.30 -11.99
CA LYS A 238 -11.65 -27.94 -11.95
C LYS A 238 -12.74 -26.98 -11.48
N PHE A 239 -12.45 -26.17 -10.48
CA PHE A 239 -13.41 -25.18 -9.99
C PHE A 239 -13.83 -24.23 -11.12
N TYR A 240 -12.86 -23.58 -11.77
CA TYR A 240 -13.17 -22.61 -12.83
C TYR A 240 -13.80 -23.27 -14.07
N LEU A 241 -13.39 -24.47 -14.44
CA LEU A 241 -14.01 -25.23 -15.52
C LEU A 241 -15.50 -25.54 -15.24
N GLN A 242 -15.84 -25.86 -13.99
CA GLN A 242 -17.21 -26.12 -13.57
C GLN A 242 -18.09 -24.88 -13.58
N GLN A 243 -17.55 -23.70 -13.39
CA GLN A 243 -18.31 -22.45 -13.46
C GLN A 243 -18.77 -22.15 -14.91
N GLY A 244 -18.09 -22.67 -15.92
CA GLY A 244 -18.38 -22.39 -17.32
C GLY A 244 -17.97 -20.96 -17.71
N PRO A 245 -18.83 -20.18 -18.39
CA PRO A 245 -18.52 -18.82 -18.76
C PRO A 245 -18.18 -17.96 -17.52
N ASP A 246 -17.13 -17.13 -17.60
CA ASP A 246 -16.62 -16.29 -16.54
C ASP A 246 -17.69 -15.42 -15.85
N LYS A 247 -18.67 -14.92 -16.59
CA LYS A 247 -19.82 -14.18 -16.05
C LYS A 247 -20.61 -14.93 -14.95
N ASN A 248 -20.47 -16.26 -14.88
CA ASN A 248 -21.12 -17.02 -13.82
C ASN A 248 -20.48 -16.76 -12.45
N LEU A 249 -19.22 -16.31 -12.42
CA LEU A 249 -18.54 -15.92 -11.19
C LEU A 249 -19.22 -14.72 -10.51
N LEU A 250 -19.89 -13.85 -11.27
CA LEU A 250 -20.71 -12.76 -10.72
C LEU A 250 -21.79 -13.23 -9.77
N LYS A 251 -22.33 -14.43 -9.96
CA LYS A 251 -23.34 -15.01 -9.07
C LYS A 251 -22.76 -15.34 -7.68
N LEU A 252 -21.47 -15.68 -7.64
CA LEU A 252 -20.77 -15.97 -6.38
C LEU A 252 -20.37 -14.68 -5.66
N ALA A 253 -20.07 -13.62 -6.39
CA ALA A 253 -19.79 -12.29 -5.85
C ALA A 253 -21.02 -11.69 -5.15
N GLY A 254 -22.21 -11.92 -5.72
CA GLY A 254 -23.45 -11.26 -5.29
C GLY A 254 -23.38 -9.73 -5.51
N ASP A 255 -24.32 -9.02 -4.88
CA ASP A 255 -24.42 -7.55 -5.04
C ASP A 255 -23.50 -6.76 -4.10
N SER A 256 -22.82 -7.43 -3.17
CA SER A 256 -22.01 -6.77 -2.13
C SER A 256 -20.65 -6.29 -2.62
N ILE A 257 -20.19 -6.76 -3.79
CA ILE A 257 -18.88 -6.42 -4.36
C ILE A 257 -19.10 -5.64 -5.67
N ALA A 258 -19.44 -4.37 -5.53
CA ALA A 258 -19.79 -3.52 -6.68
C ALA A 258 -18.66 -3.47 -7.72
N PHE A 259 -17.39 -3.33 -7.29
CA PHE A 259 -16.27 -3.17 -8.22
C PHE A 259 -16.05 -4.43 -9.09
N PHE A 260 -16.20 -5.63 -8.53
CA PHE A 260 -16.11 -6.86 -9.31
C PHE A 260 -17.14 -6.90 -10.48
N SER A 261 -18.35 -6.40 -10.23
CA SER A 261 -19.36 -6.23 -11.29
C SER A 261 -18.96 -5.19 -12.34
N GLU A 262 -18.29 -4.10 -11.93
CA GLU A 262 -17.83 -3.06 -12.87
C GLU A 262 -16.77 -3.61 -13.84
N LEU A 263 -15.91 -4.55 -13.43
CA LEU A 263 -14.93 -5.18 -14.33
C LEU A 263 -15.60 -5.79 -15.58
N TYR A 264 -16.77 -6.40 -15.42
CA TYR A 264 -17.54 -7.00 -16.52
C TYR A 264 -18.33 -5.97 -17.34
N LYS A 265 -18.65 -4.82 -16.78
CA LYS A 265 -19.33 -3.73 -17.50
C LYS A 265 -18.37 -2.93 -18.38
N HIS A 266 -17.08 -2.96 -18.06
CA HIS A 266 -16.03 -2.22 -18.73
C HIS A 266 -14.98 -3.15 -19.39
N PRO A 267 -15.38 -4.01 -20.36
CA PRO A 267 -14.49 -5.01 -20.96
C PRO A 267 -13.43 -4.40 -21.89
N ASN A 268 -13.54 -3.11 -22.21
CA ASN A 268 -12.61 -2.38 -23.06
C ASN A 268 -12.04 -1.16 -22.30
N LYS A 269 -10.87 -0.65 -22.73
CA LYS A 269 -10.25 0.53 -22.16
C LYS A 269 -11.04 1.81 -22.50
N ASP A 270 -12.12 2.01 -21.79
CA ASP A 270 -13.00 3.18 -21.89
C ASP A 270 -12.60 4.34 -20.96
N ALA A 271 -13.49 5.33 -20.78
CA ALA A 271 -13.26 6.46 -19.91
C ALA A 271 -13.12 6.04 -18.44
N TRP A 272 -13.90 5.05 -18.00
CA TRP A 272 -13.89 4.55 -16.63
C TRP A 272 -12.51 4.02 -16.19
N TRP A 273 -11.82 3.27 -17.06
CA TRP A 273 -10.46 2.81 -16.83
C TRP A 273 -9.44 3.95 -16.91
N LYS A 274 -9.59 4.85 -17.90
CA LYS A 274 -8.66 5.98 -18.07
C LYS A 274 -8.62 6.91 -16.87
N GLU A 275 -9.74 7.11 -16.22
CA GLU A 275 -9.84 7.93 -15.00
C GLU A 275 -9.12 7.29 -13.81
N ARG A 276 -9.01 5.95 -13.77
CA ARG A 276 -8.37 5.18 -12.71
C ARG A 276 -6.87 4.97 -12.89
N ASN A 277 -6.29 5.56 -13.91
CA ASN A 277 -4.86 5.50 -14.15
C ASN A 277 -4.10 6.47 -13.23
N ALA A 278 -3.42 5.95 -12.20
CA ALA A 278 -2.68 6.74 -11.22
C ALA A 278 -1.49 7.51 -11.82
N ARG A 279 -1.01 7.08 -12.98
CA ARG A 279 0.15 7.72 -13.65
C ARG A 279 -0.15 9.15 -14.10
N VAL A 280 -1.42 9.51 -14.33
CA VAL A 280 -1.80 10.87 -14.75
C VAL A 280 -1.61 11.91 -13.65
N ALA A 281 -1.50 11.47 -12.39
CA ALA A 281 -1.31 12.35 -11.23
C ALA A 281 0.15 12.79 -11.02
N GLN A 282 1.12 12.24 -11.78
CA GLN A 282 2.55 12.35 -11.47
C GLN A 282 3.21 13.61 -12.06
N TYR A 283 2.53 14.76 -11.98
CA TYR A 283 3.08 16.07 -12.37
C TYR A 283 3.35 16.98 -11.16
N ASN A 284 4.35 17.85 -11.27
CA ASN A 284 4.77 18.76 -10.19
C ASN A 284 5.15 18.05 -8.88
N ILE A 285 5.62 16.82 -8.96
CA ILE A 285 6.05 16.03 -7.80
C ILE A 285 7.26 16.71 -7.15
N LYS A 286 7.14 16.99 -5.85
CA LYS A 286 8.17 17.70 -5.08
C LYS A 286 9.01 16.78 -4.18
N PRO A 287 8.44 15.77 -3.50
CA PRO A 287 9.22 14.86 -2.67
C PRO A 287 10.19 14.03 -3.53
N ALA A 288 11.26 13.53 -2.90
CA ALA A 288 12.08 12.49 -3.50
C ALA A 288 11.29 11.21 -3.65
N ILE A 289 11.48 10.47 -4.75
CA ILE A 289 10.73 9.25 -5.05
C ILE A 289 11.68 8.06 -5.17
N LEU A 290 11.35 6.97 -4.49
CA LEU A 290 11.97 5.66 -4.67
C LEU A 290 10.90 4.65 -5.07
N VAL A 291 10.82 4.33 -6.35
CA VAL A 291 9.97 3.23 -6.83
C VAL A 291 10.72 1.91 -6.65
N VAL A 292 10.05 0.91 -6.10
CA VAL A 292 10.60 -0.44 -5.94
C VAL A 292 9.66 -1.43 -6.63
N GLY A 293 10.23 -2.49 -7.22
CA GLY A 293 9.42 -3.55 -7.84
C GLY A 293 10.22 -4.81 -8.11
N GLY A 294 9.51 -5.91 -8.31
CA GLY A 294 10.05 -7.20 -8.70
C GLY A 294 9.98 -7.43 -10.21
N ILE A 295 11.02 -8.06 -10.79
CA ILE A 295 11.00 -8.46 -12.20
C ILE A 295 10.07 -9.68 -12.40
N PHE A 296 9.92 -10.50 -11.36
CA PHE A 296 9.05 -11.67 -11.35
C PHE A 296 7.69 -11.41 -10.69
N ASP A 297 7.38 -10.13 -10.43
CA ASP A 297 6.07 -9.72 -9.93
C ASP A 297 5.02 -9.89 -11.03
N ALA A 298 4.09 -10.82 -10.81
CA ALA A 298 3.04 -11.14 -11.77
C ALA A 298 1.88 -10.12 -11.72
N GLU A 299 1.79 -9.34 -10.64
CA GLU A 299 0.72 -8.38 -10.40
C GLU A 299 1.10 -6.98 -10.87
N ASP A 300 2.17 -6.38 -10.27
CA ASP A 300 2.49 -4.95 -10.41
C ASP A 300 3.89 -4.65 -10.97
N CYS A 301 4.53 -5.59 -11.69
CA CYS A 301 5.79 -5.31 -12.39
C CYS A 301 5.61 -4.17 -13.39
N PHE A 302 4.50 -4.15 -14.13
CA PHE A 302 4.16 -3.09 -15.08
C PHE A 302 4.00 -1.74 -14.37
N GLY A 303 3.33 -1.72 -13.23
CA GLY A 303 3.10 -0.52 -12.42
C GLY A 303 4.39 0.15 -12.00
N ALA A 304 5.33 -0.59 -11.43
CA ALA A 304 6.61 -0.06 -10.97
C ALA A 304 7.38 0.64 -12.11
N TRP A 305 7.52 -0.01 -13.28
CA TRP A 305 8.19 0.54 -14.44
C TRP A 305 7.51 1.80 -14.99
N ASN A 306 6.20 1.74 -15.16
CA ASN A 306 5.47 2.80 -15.86
C ASN A 306 5.15 3.97 -14.94
N PHE A 307 5.06 3.75 -13.63
CA PHE A 307 4.99 4.82 -12.66
C PHE A 307 6.28 5.67 -12.66
N TYR A 308 7.44 5.01 -12.60
CA TYR A 308 8.73 5.70 -12.73
C TYR A 308 8.84 6.50 -14.03
N LYS A 309 8.49 5.88 -15.17
CA LYS A 309 8.49 6.58 -16.47
C LYS A 309 7.55 7.79 -16.48
N ALA A 310 6.37 7.67 -15.86
CA ALA A 310 5.42 8.77 -15.77
C ALA A 310 6.00 9.95 -14.99
N ILE A 311 6.65 9.69 -13.84
CA ILE A 311 7.34 10.73 -13.05
C ILE A 311 8.45 11.38 -13.89
N ARG A 312 9.32 10.60 -14.52
CA ARG A 312 10.42 11.13 -15.34
C ARG A 312 9.93 12.03 -16.48
N LYS A 313 8.76 11.71 -17.05
CA LYS A 313 8.14 12.48 -18.14
C LYS A 313 7.43 13.75 -17.66
N GLN A 314 6.67 13.65 -16.56
CA GLN A 314 5.75 14.71 -16.11
C GLN A 314 6.36 15.61 -15.03
N SER A 315 7.38 15.12 -14.34
CA SER A 315 8.10 15.83 -13.27
C SER A 315 9.62 15.60 -13.41
N PRO A 316 10.26 16.05 -14.51
CA PRO A 316 11.66 15.72 -14.82
C PRO A 316 12.65 16.17 -13.76
N GLU A 317 12.34 17.24 -13.01
CA GLU A 317 13.18 17.79 -11.95
C GLU A 317 13.10 16.98 -10.63
N THR A 318 12.16 16.03 -10.53
CA THR A 318 12.00 15.21 -9.32
C THR A 318 13.20 14.28 -9.16
N ASN A 319 13.76 14.22 -7.94
CA ASN A 319 14.75 13.21 -7.59
C ASN A 319 14.05 11.84 -7.49
N ALA A 320 13.88 11.18 -8.63
CA ALA A 320 13.24 9.89 -8.73
C ALA A 320 14.24 8.80 -9.06
N LYS A 321 14.15 7.69 -8.34
CA LYS A 321 14.93 6.46 -8.53
C LYS A 321 14.02 5.27 -8.67
N LEU A 322 14.50 4.24 -9.36
CA LEU A 322 13.85 2.95 -9.54
C LEU A 322 14.79 1.84 -9.10
N VAL A 323 14.29 0.92 -8.31
CA VAL A 323 14.95 -0.33 -7.96
C VAL A 323 14.07 -1.48 -8.43
N MET A 324 14.60 -2.30 -9.32
CA MET A 324 13.96 -3.56 -9.76
C MET A 324 14.90 -4.71 -9.43
N GLY A 325 14.41 -5.66 -8.65
CA GLY A 325 15.19 -6.85 -8.26
C GLY A 325 14.57 -8.14 -8.76
N PRO A 326 15.28 -9.26 -8.59
CA PRO A 326 14.79 -10.58 -8.99
C PRO A 326 13.78 -11.12 -7.98
N TRP A 327 12.77 -10.33 -7.70
CA TRP A 327 11.75 -10.60 -6.70
C TRP A 327 10.39 -10.83 -7.36
N TYR A 328 9.54 -11.62 -6.68
CA TYR A 328 8.10 -11.63 -6.89
C TYR A 328 7.42 -10.55 -6.03
N HIS A 329 6.10 -10.53 -5.98
CA HIS A 329 5.34 -9.50 -5.27
C HIS A 329 5.72 -9.44 -3.76
N GLU A 330 6.13 -8.25 -3.28
CA GLU A 330 6.50 -7.98 -1.87
C GLU A 330 7.75 -8.71 -1.31
N GLU A 331 8.49 -9.51 -2.09
CA GLU A 331 9.61 -10.32 -1.60
C GLU A 331 10.78 -9.51 -1.00
N TRP A 332 10.85 -8.21 -1.24
CA TRP A 332 11.86 -7.31 -0.63
C TRP A 332 11.47 -6.79 0.76
N SER A 333 10.27 -7.09 1.28
CA SER A 333 9.69 -6.54 2.51
C SER A 333 9.96 -7.37 3.77
#